data_2205879b9abba3d050762cf39087c5ce
#
_entry.id   2205879b9abba3d050762cf39087c5ce
#
_cell.length_a   1.000
_cell.length_b   1.000
_cell.length_c   1.000
_cell.angle_alpha   90.00
_cell.angle_beta   90.00
_cell.angle_gamma   90.00
#
_symmetry.space_group_name_H-M   'P 1'
#
loop_
_entity.id
_entity.type
_entity.pdbx_description
1 polymer ?
#
loop_
_entity_poly.entity_id
_entity_poly.type
_entity_poly.pdbx_seq_one_letter_code
_entity_poly.pdbx_strand_id
1 'polypeptide(L)'
;LSTFHSFGLWVLRRFAHHMGYSLDFNVYDDSDQLVVVRDILKELNVDDKRFTPRGVLAAMSRARVAQGDPDELAAEGDWERVVAQVYQQYREFLRLHNAVDFDDLILLPLKLLEEDELVRNFLQKRFCYIMVDEYQDTNTPQYRIVRIMAEKHRNLCVVGDDDQAIYSWRGADVRNIFLFERDFPEAKVVRLEENYRSTQTILEVAWHVVKENTLRKEKRLYTSKPKGEPVVLYVARDERDEANYVASKIQELSRERPLSHFAVFYRTNAQSRPLEEALASRGIPYLVVGGLRFYDRREVKDVVAYLRLVENPDDVLAFRRVVNVPRRGIGDKTVERVLEFCRRGGFPLGEGLKAALEGEVLSSLLRARLLSFVSLMDELRDVAQDMPLSAFIDYLLDKTGYRRALEEEDTVEAQGRLENLRELINVAVEYDDVDDGLREFIDRASLATPQDEGGQGDMVTLMTLHSAKGLEFPVVFMVGMEEGFLPHILSMDSLTSLEEERRLCYVGITRAMELLFLIRAKTRLYYGRKRAFAPSRFLNSIPVELVKVEGEEPRMPQAAPSVVRGRAAARPREEEGSPQWKRGDRVIHPIFGSGKVLGTQGFGESLKVRVIFDKVGEKLLVARFARLRRGP
;
A
#
# COMPACT_ATOMS: atom_id res chain seq x y z
N LEU A 1 -17.42 5.80 -25.98
CA LEU A 1 -16.32 5.68 -25.03
C LEU A 1 -16.88 5.24 -23.67
N SER A 2 -16.31 4.20 -23.08
CA SER A 2 -16.72 3.69 -21.76
C SER A 2 -15.59 2.88 -21.11
N THR A 3 -15.66 2.71 -19.79
CA THR A 3 -14.84 1.73 -19.09
C THR A 3 -15.40 0.31 -19.31
N PHE A 4 -14.61 -0.73 -19.02
CA PHE A 4 -15.08 -2.11 -19.05
C PHE A 4 -16.28 -2.34 -18.13
N HIS A 5 -16.28 -1.76 -16.93
CA HIS A 5 -17.40 -1.87 -15.99
C HIS A 5 -18.67 -1.20 -16.54
N SER A 6 -18.56 0.00 -17.11
CA SER A 6 -19.70 0.68 -17.72
C SER A 6 -20.24 -0.08 -18.94
N PHE A 7 -19.36 -0.69 -19.73
CA PHE A 7 -19.76 -1.57 -20.83
C PHE A 7 -20.48 -2.82 -20.30
N GLY A 8 -19.93 -3.46 -19.28
CA GLY A 8 -20.53 -4.63 -18.65
C GLY A 8 -21.91 -4.32 -18.05
N LEU A 9 -22.05 -3.22 -17.33
CA LEU A 9 -23.34 -2.75 -16.82
C LEU A 9 -24.34 -2.54 -17.99
N TRP A 10 -23.90 -1.93 -19.08
CA TRP A 10 -24.74 -1.72 -20.26
C TRP A 10 -25.20 -3.04 -20.89
N VAL A 11 -24.34 -4.07 -20.95
CA VAL A 11 -24.69 -5.42 -21.42
C VAL A 11 -25.71 -6.06 -20.47
N LEU A 12 -25.43 -6.05 -19.16
CA LEU A 12 -26.31 -6.68 -18.17
C LEU A 12 -27.69 -6.02 -18.12
N ARG A 13 -27.80 -4.69 -18.22
CA ARG A 13 -29.10 -4.00 -18.28
C ARG A 13 -29.97 -4.42 -19.48
N ARG A 14 -29.41 -5.16 -20.44
CA ARG A 14 -30.13 -5.66 -21.64
C ARG A 14 -30.33 -7.16 -21.64
N PHE A 15 -29.39 -7.90 -21.10
CA PHE A 15 -29.31 -9.34 -21.29
C PHE A 15 -29.21 -10.16 -20.00
N ALA A 16 -29.23 -9.54 -18.82
CA ALA A 16 -29.10 -10.27 -17.55
C ALA A 16 -30.21 -11.32 -17.34
N HIS A 17 -31.38 -11.13 -17.98
CA HIS A 17 -32.48 -12.08 -17.94
C HIS A 17 -32.12 -13.46 -18.55
N HIS A 18 -31.17 -13.53 -19.48
CA HIS A 18 -30.63 -14.80 -19.98
C HIS A 18 -29.88 -15.62 -18.91
N MET A 19 -29.48 -14.95 -17.82
CA MET A 19 -28.80 -15.58 -16.67
C MET A 19 -29.67 -15.68 -15.43
N GLY A 20 -30.97 -15.33 -15.56
CA GLY A 20 -31.94 -15.40 -14.46
C GLY A 20 -31.92 -14.21 -13.50
N TYR A 21 -31.33 -13.08 -13.89
CA TYR A 21 -31.48 -11.80 -13.22
C TYR A 21 -32.58 -10.97 -13.86
N SER A 22 -33.30 -10.16 -13.09
CA SER A 22 -34.15 -9.13 -13.67
C SER A 22 -33.32 -7.92 -14.07
N LEU A 23 -33.82 -7.11 -15.04
CA LEU A 23 -33.04 -6.01 -15.61
C LEU A 23 -32.86 -4.81 -14.66
N ASP A 24 -33.61 -4.77 -13.58
CA ASP A 24 -33.59 -3.77 -12.51
C ASP A 24 -32.68 -4.15 -11.32
N PHE A 25 -31.75 -5.10 -11.52
CA PHE A 25 -30.82 -5.54 -10.50
C PHE A 25 -30.06 -4.38 -9.84
N ASN A 26 -29.71 -4.57 -8.57
CA ASN A 26 -28.87 -3.63 -7.83
C ASN A 26 -27.38 -3.89 -8.07
N VAL A 27 -26.56 -2.83 -8.00
CA VAL A 27 -25.10 -2.96 -8.00
C VAL A 27 -24.60 -2.69 -6.59
N TYR A 28 -24.00 -3.68 -5.96
CA TYR A 28 -23.46 -3.60 -4.62
C TYR A 28 -22.05 -3.01 -4.63
N ASP A 29 -21.84 -2.01 -3.80
CA ASP A 29 -20.51 -1.43 -3.58
C ASP A 29 -19.69 -2.26 -2.55
N ASP A 30 -18.45 -1.82 -2.27
CA ASP A 30 -17.57 -2.51 -1.32
C ASP A 30 -18.17 -2.60 0.10
N SER A 31 -18.97 -1.61 0.51
CA SER A 31 -19.59 -1.61 1.83
C SER A 31 -20.73 -2.61 1.91
N ASP A 32 -21.54 -2.71 0.87
CA ASP A 32 -22.62 -3.70 0.74
C ASP A 32 -22.05 -5.12 0.73
N GLN A 33 -21.03 -5.36 -0.09
CA GLN A 33 -20.33 -6.65 -0.16
C GLN A 33 -19.78 -7.09 1.21
N LEU A 34 -19.15 -6.16 1.96
CA LEU A 34 -18.63 -6.44 3.30
C LEU A 34 -19.74 -6.81 4.31
N VAL A 35 -20.94 -6.23 4.18
CA VAL A 35 -22.08 -6.61 5.04
C VAL A 35 -22.50 -8.03 4.74
N VAL A 36 -22.67 -8.39 3.46
CA VAL A 36 -23.08 -9.74 3.05
C VAL A 36 -22.05 -10.79 3.49
N VAL A 37 -20.76 -10.57 3.20
CA VAL A 37 -19.70 -11.51 3.59
C VAL A 37 -19.65 -11.70 5.11
N ARG A 38 -19.84 -10.63 5.88
CA ARG A 38 -19.89 -10.72 7.35
C ARG A 38 -21.06 -11.57 7.85
N ASP A 39 -22.22 -11.41 7.24
CA ASP A 39 -23.40 -12.16 7.65
C ASP A 39 -23.26 -13.64 7.29
N ILE A 40 -22.69 -13.96 6.12
CA ILE A 40 -22.35 -15.34 5.73
C ILE A 40 -21.34 -15.97 6.70
N LEU A 41 -20.28 -15.26 7.07
CA LEU A 41 -19.28 -15.77 8.04
C LEU A 41 -19.93 -16.08 9.41
N LYS A 42 -20.89 -15.27 9.85
CA LYS A 42 -21.66 -15.55 11.07
C LYS A 42 -22.54 -16.80 10.93
N GLU A 43 -23.24 -16.97 9.80
CA GLU A 43 -24.07 -18.15 9.54
C GLU A 43 -23.23 -19.43 9.50
N LEU A 44 -22.03 -19.37 8.93
CA LEU A 44 -21.07 -20.47 8.92
C LEU A 44 -20.43 -20.72 10.30
N ASN A 45 -20.71 -19.86 11.29
CA ASN A 45 -20.14 -19.91 12.64
C ASN A 45 -18.58 -19.92 12.63
N VAL A 46 -18.00 -19.16 11.72
CA VAL A 46 -16.56 -19.03 11.54
C VAL A 46 -16.01 -17.91 12.42
N ASP A 47 -14.82 -18.09 13.00
CA ASP A 47 -14.14 -17.09 13.82
C ASP A 47 -13.77 -15.86 12.97
N ASP A 48 -14.45 -14.74 13.21
CA ASP A 48 -14.26 -13.46 12.51
C ASP A 48 -12.90 -12.80 12.79
N LYS A 49 -12.17 -13.27 13.80
CA LYS A 49 -10.80 -12.85 14.08
C LYS A 49 -9.79 -13.53 13.15
N ARG A 50 -10.03 -14.78 12.81
CA ARG A 50 -9.19 -15.54 11.87
C ARG A 50 -9.56 -15.29 10.41
N PHE A 51 -10.86 -15.07 10.14
CA PHE A 51 -11.42 -14.87 8.80
C PHE A 51 -12.08 -13.49 8.72
N THR A 52 -11.24 -12.45 8.53
CA THR A 52 -11.79 -11.10 8.45
C THR A 52 -12.64 -10.93 7.19
N PRO A 53 -13.82 -10.28 7.25
CA PRO A 53 -14.68 -10.09 6.07
C PRO A 53 -13.95 -9.44 4.89
N ARG A 54 -13.03 -8.50 5.15
CA ARG A 54 -12.22 -7.87 4.10
C ARG A 54 -11.19 -8.80 3.49
N GLY A 55 -10.49 -9.58 4.31
CA GLY A 55 -9.52 -10.56 3.82
C GLY A 55 -10.21 -11.63 2.96
N VAL A 56 -11.37 -12.13 3.40
CA VAL A 56 -12.18 -13.10 2.66
C VAL A 56 -12.69 -12.49 1.34
N LEU A 57 -13.21 -11.26 1.35
CA LEU A 57 -13.67 -10.59 0.14
C LEU A 57 -12.53 -10.38 -0.87
N ALA A 58 -11.36 -9.95 -0.41
CA ALA A 58 -10.19 -9.77 -1.26
C ALA A 58 -9.70 -11.11 -1.86
N ALA A 59 -9.73 -12.20 -1.08
CA ALA A 59 -9.40 -13.54 -1.57
C ALA A 59 -10.41 -14.05 -2.60
N MET A 60 -11.70 -13.83 -2.37
CA MET A 60 -12.77 -14.15 -3.33
C MET A 60 -12.58 -13.40 -4.66
N SER A 61 -12.33 -12.09 -4.63
CA SER A 61 -12.14 -11.28 -5.83
C SER A 61 -10.90 -11.75 -6.61
N ARG A 62 -9.78 -12.02 -5.94
CA ARG A 62 -8.59 -12.59 -6.59
C ARG A 62 -8.89 -13.93 -7.29
N ALA A 63 -9.58 -14.84 -6.61
CA ALA A 63 -9.95 -16.14 -7.17
C ALA A 63 -10.87 -15.99 -8.39
N ARG A 64 -11.85 -15.10 -8.32
CA ARG A 64 -12.79 -14.82 -9.43
C ARG A 64 -12.08 -14.25 -10.66
N VAL A 65 -11.20 -13.28 -10.47
CA VAL A 65 -10.41 -12.67 -11.56
C VAL A 65 -9.43 -13.68 -12.18
N ALA A 66 -8.83 -14.54 -11.37
CA ALA A 66 -7.99 -15.64 -11.85
C ALA A 66 -8.81 -16.76 -12.53
N GLN A 67 -10.14 -16.71 -12.45
CA GLN A 67 -11.07 -17.75 -12.94
C GLN A 67 -10.81 -19.14 -12.35
N GLY A 68 -10.37 -19.17 -11.10
CA GLY A 68 -10.22 -20.40 -10.33
C GLY A 68 -11.58 -20.99 -9.97
N ASP A 69 -11.68 -22.31 -10.03
CA ASP A 69 -12.85 -23.05 -9.52
C ASP A 69 -12.84 -22.95 -7.98
N PRO A 70 -13.98 -22.60 -7.33
CA PRO A 70 -14.08 -22.64 -5.87
C PRO A 70 -13.70 -23.99 -5.26
N ASP A 71 -13.95 -25.08 -5.95
CA ASP A 71 -13.58 -26.43 -5.48
C ASP A 71 -12.07 -26.68 -5.55
N GLU A 72 -11.39 -26.13 -6.56
CA GLU A 72 -9.92 -26.16 -6.64
C GLU A 72 -9.30 -25.31 -5.53
N LEU A 73 -9.86 -24.11 -5.29
CA LEU A 73 -9.43 -23.23 -4.20
C LEU A 73 -9.56 -23.94 -2.84
N ALA A 74 -10.67 -24.63 -2.59
CA ALA A 74 -10.91 -25.35 -1.34
C ALA A 74 -9.90 -26.47 -1.04
N ALA A 75 -9.20 -26.96 -2.05
CA ALA A 75 -8.19 -28.02 -1.91
C ALA A 75 -6.85 -27.52 -1.35
N GLU A 76 -6.58 -26.19 -1.36
CA GLU A 76 -5.28 -25.63 -0.99
C GLU A 76 -5.08 -25.55 0.54
N GLY A 77 -6.14 -25.39 1.33
CA GLY A 77 -6.03 -25.30 2.78
C GLY A 77 -7.33 -24.93 3.51
N ASP A 78 -7.22 -24.75 4.83
CA ASP A 78 -8.37 -24.37 5.68
C ASP A 78 -8.90 -22.98 5.38
N TRP A 79 -8.02 -22.04 5.10
CA TRP A 79 -8.38 -20.67 4.73
C TRP A 79 -9.16 -20.66 3.41
N GLU A 80 -8.60 -21.32 2.41
CA GLU A 80 -9.15 -21.39 1.06
C GLU A 80 -10.48 -22.13 1.03
N ARG A 81 -10.65 -23.14 1.90
CA ARG A 81 -11.92 -23.86 2.06
C ARG A 81 -13.02 -22.95 2.56
N VAL A 82 -12.76 -22.11 3.58
CA VAL A 82 -13.72 -21.15 4.10
C VAL A 82 -14.02 -20.08 3.05
N VAL A 83 -13.01 -19.58 2.35
CA VAL A 83 -13.22 -18.61 1.25
C VAL A 83 -14.12 -19.20 0.17
N ALA A 84 -13.89 -20.46 -0.24
CA ALA A 84 -14.73 -21.14 -1.22
C ALA A 84 -16.19 -21.31 -0.76
N GLN A 85 -16.41 -21.69 0.51
CA GLN A 85 -17.76 -21.80 1.09
C GLN A 85 -18.47 -20.44 1.13
N VAL A 86 -17.78 -19.38 1.57
CA VAL A 86 -18.33 -18.03 1.57
C VAL A 86 -18.64 -17.57 0.16
N TYR A 87 -17.77 -17.86 -0.80
CA TYR A 87 -17.98 -17.50 -2.20
C TYR A 87 -19.23 -18.14 -2.79
N GLN A 88 -19.46 -19.43 -2.55
CA GLN A 88 -20.69 -20.11 -2.99
C GLN A 88 -21.95 -19.46 -2.42
N GLN A 89 -22.01 -19.24 -1.10
CA GLN A 89 -23.16 -18.61 -0.46
C GLN A 89 -23.33 -17.14 -0.88
N TYR A 90 -22.22 -16.41 -1.10
CA TYR A 90 -22.23 -15.04 -1.59
C TYR A 90 -22.87 -14.95 -2.99
N ARG A 91 -22.50 -15.85 -3.91
CA ARG A 91 -23.12 -15.92 -5.25
C ARG A 91 -24.60 -16.22 -5.18
N GLU A 92 -25.01 -17.16 -4.34
CA GLU A 92 -26.43 -17.49 -4.13
C GLU A 92 -27.19 -16.30 -3.55
N PHE A 93 -26.58 -15.60 -2.59
CA PHE A 93 -27.16 -14.40 -2.00
C PHE A 93 -27.37 -13.31 -3.07
N LEU A 94 -26.37 -12.98 -3.86
CA LEU A 94 -26.49 -11.97 -4.92
C LEU A 94 -27.61 -12.35 -5.90
N ARG A 95 -27.67 -13.60 -6.32
CA ARG A 95 -28.69 -14.09 -7.25
C ARG A 95 -30.10 -14.01 -6.67
N LEU A 96 -30.28 -14.43 -5.40
CA LEU A 96 -31.57 -14.38 -4.71
C LEU A 96 -32.11 -12.95 -4.55
N HIS A 97 -31.20 -11.99 -4.30
CA HIS A 97 -31.56 -10.59 -4.08
C HIS A 97 -31.50 -9.74 -5.35
N ASN A 98 -31.37 -10.37 -6.51
CA ASN A 98 -31.24 -9.69 -7.79
C ASN A 98 -30.16 -8.58 -7.75
N ALA A 99 -28.98 -8.92 -7.28
CA ALA A 99 -27.85 -8.02 -7.12
C ALA A 99 -26.61 -8.53 -7.86
N VAL A 100 -25.75 -7.62 -8.26
CA VAL A 100 -24.42 -7.87 -8.83
C VAL A 100 -23.40 -7.00 -8.12
N ASP A 101 -22.14 -7.41 -8.10
CA ASP A 101 -21.06 -6.58 -7.60
C ASP A 101 -20.16 -6.05 -8.73
N PHE A 102 -19.08 -5.35 -8.39
CA PHE A 102 -18.16 -4.79 -9.38
C PHE A 102 -17.45 -5.87 -10.22
N ASP A 103 -17.08 -7.00 -9.63
CA ASP A 103 -16.48 -8.11 -10.38
C ASP A 103 -17.49 -8.72 -11.35
N ASP A 104 -18.77 -8.83 -10.94
CA ASP A 104 -19.84 -9.33 -11.79
C ASP A 104 -20.08 -8.48 -13.03
N LEU A 105 -19.81 -7.15 -12.95
CA LEU A 105 -19.91 -6.28 -14.12
C LEU A 105 -18.93 -6.66 -15.24
N ILE A 106 -17.93 -7.49 -14.95
CA ILE A 106 -16.99 -8.05 -15.94
C ILE A 106 -17.27 -9.52 -16.19
N LEU A 107 -17.46 -10.31 -15.14
CA LEU A 107 -17.54 -11.76 -15.22
C LEU A 107 -18.86 -12.27 -15.85
N LEU A 108 -20.00 -11.64 -15.50
CA LEU A 108 -21.27 -12.04 -16.08
C LEU A 108 -21.40 -11.69 -17.57
N PRO A 109 -20.96 -10.50 -18.05
CA PRO A 109 -20.87 -10.23 -19.49
C PRO A 109 -19.95 -11.19 -20.24
N LEU A 110 -18.81 -11.56 -19.64
CA LEU A 110 -17.93 -12.57 -20.21
C LEU A 110 -18.67 -13.91 -20.36
N LYS A 111 -19.35 -14.35 -19.32
CA LYS A 111 -20.12 -15.60 -19.34
C LYS A 111 -21.25 -15.56 -20.39
N LEU A 112 -21.98 -14.45 -20.52
CA LEU A 112 -22.95 -14.25 -21.60
C LEU A 112 -22.33 -14.36 -22.98
N LEU A 113 -21.16 -13.78 -23.20
CA LEU A 113 -20.44 -13.88 -24.46
C LEU A 113 -19.98 -15.30 -24.78
N GLU A 114 -19.67 -16.10 -23.78
CA GLU A 114 -19.22 -17.48 -23.95
C GLU A 114 -20.34 -18.48 -24.14
N GLU A 115 -21.42 -18.35 -23.38
CA GLU A 115 -22.49 -19.35 -23.31
C GLU A 115 -23.69 -19.01 -24.21
N ASP A 116 -23.93 -17.72 -24.49
CA ASP A 116 -25.11 -17.28 -25.26
C ASP A 116 -24.74 -16.76 -26.64
N GLU A 117 -25.01 -17.58 -27.65
CA GLU A 117 -24.71 -17.26 -29.04
C GLU A 117 -25.55 -16.07 -29.57
N LEU A 118 -26.79 -15.91 -29.11
CA LEU A 118 -27.66 -14.81 -29.55
C LEU A 118 -27.12 -13.47 -29.06
N VAL A 119 -26.76 -13.40 -27.77
CA VAL A 119 -26.17 -12.21 -27.17
C VAL A 119 -24.82 -11.91 -27.82
N ARG A 120 -23.96 -12.91 -27.98
CA ARG A 120 -22.65 -12.75 -28.64
C ARG A 120 -22.81 -12.21 -30.06
N ASN A 121 -23.66 -12.80 -30.88
CA ASN A 121 -23.92 -12.36 -32.24
C ASN A 121 -24.51 -10.94 -32.30
N PHE A 122 -25.39 -10.58 -31.38
CA PHE A 122 -25.94 -9.23 -31.29
C PHE A 122 -24.85 -8.21 -31.00
N LEU A 123 -24.00 -8.48 -30.00
CA LEU A 123 -22.91 -7.58 -29.57
C LEU A 123 -21.86 -7.43 -30.68
N GLN A 124 -21.45 -8.52 -31.32
CA GLN A 124 -20.51 -8.51 -32.43
C GLN A 124 -21.04 -7.74 -33.65
N LYS A 125 -22.37 -7.81 -33.96
CA LYS A 125 -22.99 -7.03 -35.00
C LYS A 125 -23.04 -5.54 -34.66
N ARG A 126 -23.28 -5.21 -33.41
CA ARG A 126 -23.41 -3.82 -32.96
C ARG A 126 -22.06 -3.11 -32.86
N PHE A 127 -21.04 -3.80 -32.39
CA PHE A 127 -19.71 -3.25 -32.18
C PHE A 127 -18.73 -3.79 -33.23
N CYS A 128 -18.86 -3.30 -34.45
CA CYS A 128 -18.04 -3.73 -35.59
C CYS A 128 -16.59 -3.24 -35.51
N TYR A 129 -16.32 -2.17 -34.76
CA TYR A 129 -14.99 -1.59 -34.54
C TYR A 129 -14.78 -1.46 -33.03
N ILE A 130 -13.67 -2.00 -32.54
CA ILE A 130 -13.31 -1.99 -31.12
C ILE A 130 -11.95 -1.32 -30.99
N MET A 131 -11.86 -0.36 -30.08
CA MET A 131 -10.60 0.28 -29.69
C MET A 131 -10.43 0.15 -28.19
N VAL A 132 -9.27 -0.33 -27.74
CA VAL A 132 -8.95 -0.47 -26.32
C VAL A 132 -7.65 0.29 -26.04
N ASP A 133 -7.75 1.24 -25.13
CA ASP A 133 -6.59 1.99 -24.64
C ASP A 133 -6.06 1.36 -23.34
N GLU A 134 -4.81 1.66 -22.97
CA GLU A 134 -4.12 1.14 -21.79
C GLU A 134 -4.19 -0.40 -21.70
N TYR A 135 -3.99 -1.08 -22.83
CA TYR A 135 -4.25 -2.51 -22.96
C TYR A 135 -3.39 -3.38 -22.03
N GLN A 136 -2.21 -2.89 -21.60
CA GLN A 136 -1.33 -3.54 -20.62
C GLN A 136 -1.95 -3.63 -19.22
N ASP A 137 -2.99 -2.85 -18.92
CA ASP A 137 -3.66 -2.87 -17.62
C ASP A 137 -4.91 -3.76 -17.60
N THR A 138 -5.16 -4.50 -18.69
CA THR A 138 -6.29 -5.43 -18.75
C THR A 138 -6.02 -6.68 -17.91
N ASN A 139 -7.08 -7.16 -17.22
CA ASN A 139 -7.07 -8.49 -16.60
C ASN A 139 -7.52 -9.58 -17.58
N THR A 140 -7.36 -10.84 -17.21
CA THR A 140 -7.70 -12.00 -18.05
C THR A 140 -9.17 -11.99 -18.51
N PRO A 141 -10.19 -11.75 -17.65
CA PRO A 141 -11.58 -11.63 -18.08
C PRO A 141 -11.80 -10.52 -19.13
N GLN A 142 -11.23 -9.34 -18.94
CA GLN A 142 -11.32 -8.23 -19.88
C GLN A 142 -10.68 -8.56 -21.23
N TYR A 143 -9.50 -9.18 -21.21
CA TYR A 143 -8.84 -9.71 -22.40
C TYR A 143 -9.74 -10.67 -23.17
N ARG A 144 -10.38 -11.64 -22.48
CA ARG A 144 -11.31 -12.60 -23.10
C ARG A 144 -12.53 -11.92 -23.71
N ILE A 145 -13.14 -10.93 -23.02
CA ILE A 145 -14.24 -10.14 -23.58
C ILE A 145 -13.83 -9.51 -24.91
N VAL A 146 -12.69 -8.81 -24.93
CA VAL A 146 -12.19 -8.14 -26.15
C VAL A 146 -11.96 -9.15 -27.27
N ARG A 147 -11.34 -10.29 -26.97
CA ARG A 147 -11.06 -11.34 -27.93
C ARG A 147 -12.34 -11.91 -28.55
N ILE A 148 -13.34 -12.28 -27.73
CA ILE A 148 -14.61 -12.83 -28.22
C ILE A 148 -15.37 -11.77 -29.03
N MET A 149 -15.42 -10.54 -28.57
CA MET A 149 -16.09 -9.44 -29.25
C MET A 149 -15.50 -9.18 -30.64
N ALA A 150 -14.18 -9.28 -30.79
CA ALA A 150 -13.47 -9.01 -32.05
C ALA A 150 -13.43 -10.21 -32.99
N GLU A 151 -13.74 -11.43 -32.54
CA GLU A 151 -13.53 -12.69 -33.26
C GLU A 151 -14.11 -12.69 -34.67
N LYS A 152 -15.31 -12.13 -34.83
CA LYS A 152 -16.04 -12.18 -36.11
C LYS A 152 -15.54 -11.16 -37.13
N HIS A 153 -15.24 -9.95 -36.72
CA HIS A 153 -14.91 -8.85 -37.60
C HIS A 153 -13.42 -8.54 -37.66
N ARG A 154 -12.68 -8.93 -36.64
CA ARG A 154 -11.25 -8.68 -36.42
C ARG A 154 -10.84 -7.21 -36.57
N ASN A 155 -11.82 -6.29 -36.49
CA ASN A 155 -11.62 -4.84 -36.49
C ASN A 155 -11.30 -4.36 -35.07
N LEU A 156 -10.13 -4.71 -34.61
CA LEU A 156 -9.65 -4.42 -33.26
C LEU A 156 -8.37 -3.59 -33.32
N CYS A 157 -8.37 -2.47 -32.62
CA CYS A 157 -7.19 -1.66 -32.37
C CYS A 157 -6.93 -1.62 -30.87
N VAL A 158 -5.74 -2.02 -30.43
CA VAL A 158 -5.31 -1.90 -29.05
C VAL A 158 -4.12 -0.96 -28.96
N VAL A 159 -4.13 -0.09 -27.94
CA VAL A 159 -3.03 0.83 -27.65
C VAL A 159 -2.55 0.53 -26.24
N GLY A 160 -1.23 0.46 -26.06
CA GLY A 160 -0.67 0.17 -24.76
C GLY A 160 0.85 0.29 -24.73
N ASP A 161 1.38 0.37 -23.52
CA ASP A 161 2.80 0.44 -23.23
C ASP A 161 3.14 -0.54 -22.11
N ASP A 162 3.80 -1.65 -22.46
CA ASP A 162 4.22 -2.69 -21.52
C ASP A 162 5.14 -2.16 -20.41
N ASP A 163 5.89 -1.08 -20.67
CA ASP A 163 6.71 -0.41 -19.67
C ASP A 163 5.89 0.44 -18.68
N GLN A 164 4.58 0.60 -18.90
CA GLN A 164 3.65 1.29 -18.00
C GLN A 164 2.64 0.36 -17.30
N ALA A 165 2.86 -0.97 -17.34
CA ALA A 165 2.02 -1.95 -16.64
C ALA A 165 2.34 -1.93 -15.13
N ILE A 166 1.49 -1.28 -14.32
CA ILE A 166 1.71 -1.03 -12.88
C ILE A 166 0.50 -1.37 -12.00
N TYR A 167 -0.44 -2.18 -12.51
CA TYR A 167 -1.69 -2.54 -11.82
C TYR A 167 -1.87 -4.05 -11.64
N SER A 168 -0.78 -4.83 -11.51
CA SER A 168 -0.89 -6.27 -11.26
C SER A 168 -1.62 -6.58 -9.95
N TRP A 169 -1.45 -5.74 -8.94
CA TRP A 169 -2.16 -5.83 -7.66
C TRP A 169 -3.69 -5.66 -7.77
N ARG A 170 -4.18 -5.09 -8.90
CA ARG A 170 -5.61 -5.05 -9.30
C ARG A 170 -6.00 -6.18 -10.24
N GLY A 171 -5.12 -7.15 -10.44
CA GLY A 171 -5.36 -8.29 -11.33
C GLY A 171 -5.01 -8.04 -12.80
N ALA A 172 -4.39 -6.89 -13.15
CA ALA A 172 -3.87 -6.67 -14.50
C ALA A 172 -2.75 -7.67 -14.83
N ASP A 173 -2.71 -8.11 -16.08
CA ASP A 173 -1.70 -9.04 -16.55
C ASP A 173 -1.02 -8.48 -17.80
N VAL A 174 0.22 -8.00 -17.65
CA VAL A 174 1.01 -7.47 -18.76
C VAL A 174 1.19 -8.47 -19.90
N ARG A 175 1.07 -9.79 -19.64
CA ARG A 175 1.15 -10.81 -20.67
C ARG A 175 0.07 -10.70 -21.74
N ASN A 176 -1.06 -10.05 -21.42
CA ASN A 176 -2.16 -9.83 -22.37
C ASN A 176 -1.71 -9.05 -23.62
N ILE A 177 -0.77 -8.09 -23.50
CA ILE A 177 -0.25 -7.34 -24.64
C ILE A 177 0.65 -8.21 -25.54
N PHE A 178 1.28 -9.24 -24.98
CA PHE A 178 2.08 -10.20 -25.74
C PHE A 178 1.20 -11.30 -26.36
N LEU A 179 0.16 -11.73 -25.65
CA LEU A 179 -0.81 -12.69 -26.14
C LEU A 179 -1.62 -12.16 -27.33
N PHE A 180 -1.80 -10.85 -27.41
CA PHE A 180 -2.52 -10.21 -28.52
C PHE A 180 -1.94 -10.58 -29.88
N GLU A 181 -0.62 -10.49 -30.08
CA GLU A 181 0.01 -10.83 -31.36
C GLU A 181 -0.08 -12.32 -31.70
N ARG A 182 -0.19 -13.18 -30.70
CA ARG A 182 -0.42 -14.62 -30.88
C ARG A 182 -1.85 -14.91 -31.34
N ASP A 183 -2.84 -14.23 -30.75
CA ASP A 183 -4.26 -14.44 -31.05
C ASP A 183 -4.72 -13.68 -32.31
N PHE A 184 -3.97 -12.64 -32.70
CA PHE A 184 -4.18 -11.83 -33.89
C PHE A 184 -2.87 -11.73 -34.72
N PRO A 185 -2.40 -12.83 -35.33
CA PRO A 185 -1.11 -12.86 -36.03
C PRO A 185 -1.05 -11.96 -37.28
N GLU A 186 -2.21 -11.56 -37.81
CA GLU A 186 -2.34 -10.62 -38.91
C GLU A 186 -2.30 -9.14 -38.47
N ALA A 187 -2.27 -8.86 -37.18
CA ALA A 187 -2.31 -7.49 -36.67
C ALA A 187 -1.08 -6.69 -37.11
N LYS A 188 -1.32 -5.48 -37.57
CA LYS A 188 -0.24 -4.55 -37.88
C LYS A 188 0.22 -3.86 -36.61
N VAL A 189 1.47 -4.11 -36.21
CA VAL A 189 2.09 -3.43 -35.09
C VAL A 189 2.67 -2.10 -35.56
N VAL A 190 2.23 -0.99 -34.93
CA VAL A 190 2.74 0.36 -35.16
C VAL A 190 3.39 0.83 -33.86
N ARG A 191 4.66 1.22 -33.91
CA ARG A 191 5.38 1.78 -32.77
C ARG A 191 5.32 3.30 -32.80
N LEU A 192 4.82 3.90 -31.72
CA LEU A 192 4.81 5.35 -31.51
C LEU A 192 6.02 5.71 -30.67
N GLU A 193 7.17 5.93 -31.33
CA GLU A 193 8.45 6.12 -30.63
C GLU A 193 8.78 7.60 -30.40
N GLU A 194 8.10 8.54 -31.09
CA GLU A 194 8.29 9.97 -30.85
C GLU A 194 7.53 10.42 -29.61
N ASN A 195 8.27 10.97 -28.65
CA ASN A 195 7.74 11.51 -27.41
C ASN A 195 7.69 13.04 -27.47
N TYR A 196 6.52 13.63 -27.25
CA TYR A 196 6.31 15.09 -27.29
C TYR A 196 6.30 15.72 -25.90
N ARG A 197 6.37 14.92 -24.84
CA ARG A 197 6.28 15.36 -23.43
C ARG A 197 7.63 15.79 -22.87
N SER A 198 8.58 14.89 -22.85
CA SER A 198 9.82 15.00 -22.06
C SER A 198 11.01 15.45 -22.92
N THR A 199 12.03 16.02 -22.27
CA THR A 199 13.34 16.27 -22.89
C THR A 199 14.09 14.97 -23.14
N GLN A 200 15.10 15.01 -24.04
CA GLN A 200 15.89 13.81 -24.39
C GLN A 200 16.61 13.20 -23.17
N THR A 201 17.17 14.03 -22.29
CA THR A 201 17.86 13.56 -21.08
C THR A 201 16.92 12.74 -20.17
N ILE A 202 15.67 13.20 -19.96
CA ILE A 202 14.68 12.48 -19.15
C ILE A 202 14.34 11.12 -19.79
N LEU A 203 14.15 11.08 -21.11
CA LEU A 203 13.86 9.84 -21.84
C LEU A 203 15.02 8.84 -21.77
N GLU A 204 16.25 9.31 -21.86
CA GLU A 204 17.44 8.46 -21.73
C GLU A 204 17.55 7.86 -20.33
N VAL A 205 17.32 8.66 -19.28
CA VAL A 205 17.28 8.17 -17.91
C VAL A 205 16.17 7.11 -17.73
N ALA A 206 14.98 7.38 -18.22
CA ALA A 206 13.85 6.44 -18.15
C ALA A 206 14.17 5.12 -18.87
N TRP A 207 14.75 5.20 -20.08
CA TRP A 207 15.14 4.02 -20.84
C TRP A 207 16.19 3.19 -20.11
N HIS A 208 17.20 3.85 -19.52
CA HIS A 208 18.24 3.15 -18.76
C HIS A 208 17.68 2.41 -17.55
N VAL A 209 16.66 2.93 -16.90
CA VAL A 209 15.99 2.27 -15.79
C VAL A 209 15.19 1.06 -16.28
N VAL A 210 14.37 1.21 -17.33
CA VAL A 210 13.40 0.17 -17.71
C VAL A 210 13.97 -0.96 -18.56
N LYS A 211 15.08 -0.71 -19.29
CA LYS A 211 15.72 -1.69 -20.20
C LYS A 211 16.17 -2.99 -19.53
N GLU A 212 16.32 -2.99 -18.20
CA GLU A 212 16.73 -4.16 -17.44
C GLU A 212 15.56 -5.14 -17.17
N ASN A 213 14.31 -4.75 -17.46
CA ASN A 213 13.18 -5.67 -17.38
C ASN A 213 13.26 -6.70 -18.51
N THR A 214 12.92 -7.95 -18.20
CA THR A 214 12.98 -9.06 -19.14
C THR A 214 11.70 -9.20 -19.95
N LEU A 215 10.54 -8.95 -19.32
CA LEU A 215 9.24 -9.03 -20.00
C LEU A 215 8.87 -7.65 -20.55
N ARG A 216 9.45 -7.31 -21.70
CA ARG A 216 9.18 -6.06 -22.43
C ARG A 216 9.41 -6.20 -23.93
N LYS A 217 8.72 -5.31 -24.71
CA LYS A 217 8.98 -5.15 -26.14
C LYS A 217 10.12 -4.14 -26.32
N GLU A 218 11.10 -4.47 -27.14
CA GLU A 218 12.20 -3.56 -27.43
C GLU A 218 11.67 -2.30 -28.15
N LYS A 219 11.84 -1.17 -27.50
CA LYS A 219 11.52 0.17 -28.00
C LYS A 219 12.46 1.20 -27.39
N ARG A 220 12.71 2.27 -28.11
CA ARG A 220 13.47 3.41 -27.63
C ARG A 220 12.79 4.70 -28.03
N LEU A 221 12.27 5.42 -27.05
CA LEU A 221 11.65 6.70 -27.29
C LEU A 221 12.71 7.75 -27.66
N TYR A 222 12.34 8.62 -28.60
CA TYR A 222 13.12 9.81 -28.97
C TYR A 222 12.20 11.04 -28.95
N THR A 223 12.78 12.23 -28.93
CA THR A 223 12.03 13.48 -28.95
C THR A 223 12.70 14.50 -29.87
N SER A 224 11.88 15.35 -30.49
CA SER A 224 12.33 16.56 -31.21
C SER A 224 12.59 17.74 -30.27
N LYS A 225 12.28 17.62 -28.96
CA LYS A 225 12.59 18.64 -27.95
C LYS A 225 14.10 18.76 -27.72
N PRO A 226 14.58 19.91 -27.16
CA PRO A 226 15.98 20.07 -26.75
C PRO A 226 16.45 18.97 -25.82
N LYS A 227 17.76 18.78 -25.75
CA LYS A 227 18.38 17.77 -24.85
C LYS A 227 17.89 17.93 -23.41
N GLY A 228 17.69 19.16 -22.96
CA GLY A 228 17.27 19.47 -21.59
C GLY A 228 18.43 19.43 -20.59
N GLU A 229 18.13 19.81 -19.37
CA GLU A 229 19.06 19.81 -18.26
C GLU A 229 19.36 18.36 -17.78
N PRO A 230 20.52 18.12 -17.18
CA PRO A 230 20.79 16.86 -16.47
C PRO A 230 19.77 16.62 -15.36
N VAL A 231 19.41 15.35 -15.14
CA VAL A 231 18.58 14.97 -14.00
C VAL A 231 19.33 15.23 -12.70
N VAL A 232 18.70 15.87 -11.74
CA VAL A 232 19.33 16.15 -10.44
C VAL A 232 19.13 14.96 -9.51
N LEU A 233 20.20 14.39 -8.98
CA LEU A 233 20.15 13.42 -7.87
C LEU A 233 20.59 14.13 -6.58
N TYR A 234 19.61 14.38 -5.70
CA TYR A 234 19.91 14.95 -4.39
C TYR A 234 20.06 13.87 -3.33
N VAL A 235 21.17 13.93 -2.58
CA VAL A 235 21.46 13.00 -1.48
C VAL A 235 21.24 13.70 -0.15
N ALA A 236 20.04 13.55 0.41
CA ALA A 236 19.66 14.10 1.70
C ALA A 236 20.27 13.30 2.86
N ARG A 237 20.45 13.95 3.99
CA ARG A 237 20.89 13.33 5.24
C ARG A 237 19.79 12.43 5.82
N ASP A 238 18.57 12.96 5.85
CA ASP A 238 17.37 12.30 6.37
C ASP A 238 16.10 12.81 5.64
N GLU A 239 14.93 12.30 6.01
CA GLU A 239 13.64 12.66 5.41
C GLU A 239 13.26 14.13 5.59
N ARG A 240 13.75 14.80 6.64
CA ARG A 240 13.52 16.24 6.82
C ARG A 240 14.37 17.07 5.87
N ASP A 241 15.62 16.69 5.69
CA ASP A 241 16.51 17.33 4.74
C ASP A 241 16.00 17.15 3.30
N GLU A 242 15.49 15.96 2.96
CA GLU A 242 14.78 15.67 1.71
C GLU A 242 13.61 16.63 1.48
N ALA A 243 12.69 16.73 2.44
CA ALA A 243 11.51 17.57 2.35
C ALA A 243 11.85 19.07 2.28
N ASN A 244 12.85 19.49 3.07
CA ASN A 244 13.34 20.87 3.05
C ASN A 244 13.99 21.25 1.72
N TYR A 245 14.75 20.33 1.11
CA TYR A 245 15.32 20.55 -0.22
C TYR A 245 14.20 20.73 -1.26
N VAL A 246 13.20 19.83 -1.28
CA VAL A 246 12.06 19.92 -2.18
C VAL A 246 11.36 21.27 -2.05
N ALA A 247 10.97 21.65 -0.83
CA ALA A 247 10.24 22.89 -0.59
C ALA A 247 11.07 24.13 -0.93
N SER A 248 12.37 24.12 -0.65
CA SER A 248 13.27 25.22 -1.00
C SER A 248 13.45 25.35 -2.50
N LYS A 249 13.56 24.21 -3.22
CA LYS A 249 13.72 24.19 -4.68
C LYS A 249 12.44 24.62 -5.39
N ILE A 250 11.29 24.22 -4.89
CA ILE A 250 10.00 24.71 -5.37
C ILE A 250 9.90 26.23 -5.16
N GLN A 251 10.25 26.75 -3.98
CA GLN A 251 10.25 28.18 -3.68
C GLN A 251 11.20 28.98 -4.57
N GLU A 252 12.37 28.42 -4.92
CA GLU A 252 13.32 29.01 -5.87
C GLU A 252 12.70 29.11 -7.26
N LEU A 253 12.20 27.98 -7.78
CA LEU A 253 11.70 27.87 -9.14
C LEU A 253 10.33 28.52 -9.36
N SER A 254 9.53 28.66 -8.31
CA SER A 254 8.19 29.30 -8.36
C SER A 254 8.24 30.81 -8.60
N ARG A 255 9.43 31.42 -8.56
CA ARG A 255 9.63 32.82 -8.99
C ARG A 255 9.35 33.03 -10.48
N GLU A 256 9.53 31.99 -11.28
CA GLU A 256 9.39 32.04 -12.75
C GLU A 256 8.33 31.08 -13.27
N ARG A 257 7.71 30.24 -12.39
CA ARG A 257 6.77 29.20 -12.75
C ARG A 257 5.61 29.15 -11.78
N PRO A 258 4.37 28.91 -12.23
CA PRO A 258 3.23 28.68 -11.34
C PRO A 258 3.44 27.42 -10.51
N LEU A 259 2.84 27.36 -9.32
CA LEU A 259 2.95 26.22 -8.41
C LEU A 259 2.34 24.93 -8.97
N SER A 260 1.32 25.05 -9.82
CA SER A 260 0.70 23.93 -10.54
C SER A 260 1.64 23.20 -11.52
N HIS A 261 2.80 23.80 -11.83
CA HIS A 261 3.84 23.16 -12.64
C HIS A 261 4.66 22.13 -11.85
N PHE A 262 4.54 22.08 -10.52
CA PHE A 262 5.35 21.23 -9.66
C PHE A 262 4.55 20.03 -9.16
N ALA A 263 5.15 18.85 -9.29
CA ALA A 263 4.63 17.64 -8.66
C ALA A 263 5.71 16.94 -7.84
N VAL A 264 5.30 16.38 -6.69
CA VAL A 264 6.15 15.57 -5.83
C VAL A 264 5.56 14.18 -5.75
N PHE A 265 6.32 13.19 -6.22
CA PHE A 265 5.91 11.79 -6.27
C PHE A 265 6.60 10.97 -5.18
N TYR A 266 5.82 10.14 -4.52
CA TYR A 266 6.27 9.19 -3.52
C TYR A 266 5.67 7.81 -3.76
N ARG A 267 6.28 6.77 -3.16
CA ARG A 267 5.80 5.39 -3.32
C ARG A 267 4.61 5.09 -2.42
N THR A 268 4.64 5.57 -1.20
CA THR A 268 3.58 5.33 -0.21
C THR A 268 3.11 6.65 0.40
N ASN A 269 1.84 6.65 0.79
CA ASN A 269 1.21 7.85 1.37
C ASN A 269 1.88 8.33 2.67
N ALA A 270 2.53 7.43 3.41
CA ALA A 270 3.25 7.80 4.63
C ALA A 270 4.36 8.84 4.38
N GLN A 271 4.98 8.80 3.20
CA GLN A 271 6.06 9.73 2.83
C GLN A 271 5.60 11.17 2.61
N SER A 272 4.28 11.45 2.50
CA SER A 272 3.80 12.82 2.25
C SER A 272 3.99 13.75 3.44
N ARG A 273 3.93 13.25 4.68
CA ARG A 273 3.95 14.08 5.89
C ARG A 273 5.12 15.06 5.97
N PRO A 274 6.40 14.63 5.89
CA PRO A 274 7.52 15.58 5.94
C PRO A 274 7.44 16.65 4.85
N LEU A 275 6.94 16.28 3.65
CA LEU A 275 6.74 17.19 2.52
C LEU A 275 5.64 18.20 2.81
N GLU A 276 4.49 17.75 3.33
CA GLU A 276 3.37 18.60 3.73
C GLU A 276 3.81 19.63 4.76
N GLU A 277 4.56 19.20 5.80
CA GLU A 277 5.08 20.10 6.84
C GLU A 277 6.11 21.11 6.29
N ALA A 278 7.01 20.66 5.40
CA ALA A 278 8.02 21.54 4.81
C ALA A 278 7.41 22.59 3.88
N LEU A 279 6.37 22.24 3.12
CA LEU A 279 5.63 23.18 2.25
C LEU A 279 4.80 24.15 3.10
N ALA A 280 4.05 23.65 4.09
CA ALA A 280 3.23 24.46 4.98
C ALA A 280 4.07 25.49 5.76
N SER A 281 5.24 25.06 6.29
CA SER A 281 6.15 25.96 7.02
C SER A 281 6.67 27.13 6.19
N ARG A 282 6.64 27.02 4.87
CA ARG A 282 7.03 28.06 3.91
C ARG A 282 5.84 28.81 3.29
N GLY A 283 4.62 28.48 3.71
CA GLY A 283 3.41 29.06 3.14
C GLY A 283 3.16 28.67 1.68
N ILE A 284 3.70 27.55 1.22
CA ILE A 284 3.50 27.05 -0.14
C ILE A 284 2.23 26.18 -0.16
N PRO A 285 1.17 26.60 -0.89
CA PRO A 285 -0.05 25.82 -1.00
C PRO A 285 0.18 24.52 -1.78
N TYR A 286 -0.43 23.42 -1.32
CA TYR A 286 -0.31 22.11 -1.94
C TYR A 286 -1.63 21.33 -1.93
N LEU A 287 -1.76 20.40 -2.86
CA LEU A 287 -2.87 19.46 -3.01
C LEU A 287 -2.35 18.03 -2.93
N VAL A 288 -2.92 17.20 -2.05
CA VAL A 288 -2.66 15.76 -2.02
C VAL A 288 -3.70 15.03 -2.87
N VAL A 289 -3.27 14.45 -4.00
CA VAL A 289 -4.14 13.76 -4.94
C VAL A 289 -4.27 12.29 -4.60
N GLY A 290 -5.50 11.78 -4.60
CA GLY A 290 -5.81 10.37 -4.34
C GLY A 290 -5.63 9.94 -2.88
N GLY A 291 -5.49 10.88 -1.96
CA GLY A 291 -5.36 10.62 -0.54
C GLY A 291 -5.86 11.79 0.33
N LEU A 292 -6.12 11.47 1.58
CA LEU A 292 -6.34 12.49 2.61
C LEU A 292 -4.97 13.02 3.09
N ARG A 293 -4.92 14.27 3.54
CA ARG A 293 -3.76 14.80 4.27
C ARG A 293 -3.42 13.87 5.42
N PHE A 294 -2.17 13.84 5.84
CA PHE A 294 -1.69 12.86 6.82
C PHE A 294 -2.57 12.79 8.08
N TYR A 295 -2.84 13.93 8.71
CA TYR A 295 -3.67 13.99 9.92
C TYR A 295 -5.17 13.78 9.66
N ASP A 296 -5.63 13.82 8.42
CA ASP A 296 -7.03 13.54 8.03
C ASP A 296 -7.30 12.06 7.80
N ARG A 297 -6.27 11.24 7.70
CA ARG A 297 -6.40 9.79 7.49
C ARG A 297 -7.10 9.14 8.67
N ARG A 298 -7.97 8.19 8.35
CA ARG A 298 -8.85 7.54 9.33
C ARG A 298 -8.07 6.95 10.51
N GLU A 299 -7.03 6.16 10.21
CA GLU A 299 -6.20 5.47 11.21
C GLU A 299 -5.43 6.45 12.09
N VAL A 300 -4.98 7.58 11.52
CA VAL A 300 -4.31 8.65 12.27
C VAL A 300 -5.31 9.33 13.20
N LYS A 301 -6.48 9.72 12.68
CA LYS A 301 -7.57 10.30 13.48
C LYS A 301 -8.04 9.37 14.58
N ASP A 302 -8.06 8.05 14.35
CA ASP A 302 -8.46 7.07 15.36
C ASP A 302 -7.46 7.05 16.52
N VAL A 303 -6.15 7.02 16.23
CA VAL A 303 -5.10 7.06 17.27
C VAL A 303 -5.10 8.40 17.99
N VAL A 304 -5.18 9.52 17.28
CA VAL A 304 -5.27 10.86 17.91
C VAL A 304 -6.50 10.93 18.82
N ALA A 305 -7.62 10.35 18.46
CA ALA A 305 -8.80 10.30 19.32
C ALA A 305 -8.57 9.42 20.57
N TYR A 306 -7.83 8.32 20.47
CA TYR A 306 -7.39 7.58 21.66
C TYR A 306 -6.53 8.44 22.57
N LEU A 307 -5.54 9.15 22.02
CA LEU A 307 -4.66 10.04 22.77
C LEU A 307 -5.44 11.16 23.46
N ARG A 308 -6.40 11.77 22.76
CA ARG A 308 -7.30 12.80 23.32
C ARG A 308 -8.13 12.25 24.49
N LEU A 309 -8.62 10.99 24.40
CA LEU A 309 -9.40 10.38 25.46
C LEU A 309 -8.52 9.95 26.65
N VAL A 310 -7.24 9.68 26.44
CA VAL A 310 -6.24 9.49 27.49
C VAL A 310 -6.00 10.78 28.23
N GLU A 311 -5.76 11.89 27.53
CA GLU A 311 -5.52 13.22 28.09
C GLU A 311 -6.78 13.79 28.75
N ASN A 312 -7.92 13.69 28.10
CA ASN A 312 -9.20 14.18 28.58
C ASN A 312 -10.27 13.09 28.58
N PRO A 313 -10.57 12.47 29.74
CA PRO A 313 -11.60 11.43 29.89
C PRO A 313 -13.01 11.89 29.51
N ASP A 314 -13.25 13.18 29.44
CA ASP A 314 -14.57 13.77 29.17
C ASP A 314 -14.79 14.14 27.70
N ASP A 315 -13.81 13.81 26.82
CA ASP A 315 -13.93 14.04 25.38
C ASP A 315 -14.95 13.07 24.74
N VAL A 316 -16.20 13.55 24.64
CA VAL A 316 -17.32 12.79 24.06
C VAL A 316 -17.09 12.42 22.59
N LEU A 317 -16.44 13.29 21.80
CA LEU A 317 -16.20 13.04 20.38
C LEU A 317 -15.11 11.98 20.19
N ALA A 318 -14.04 12.05 20.96
CA ALA A 318 -13.00 11.03 20.99
C ALA A 318 -13.57 9.68 21.45
N PHE A 319 -14.38 9.66 22.51
CA PHE A 319 -15.07 8.45 22.98
C PHE A 319 -15.93 7.81 21.90
N ARG A 320 -16.83 8.57 21.26
CA ARG A 320 -17.69 8.07 20.17
C ARG A 320 -16.88 7.44 19.05
N ARG A 321 -15.73 8.04 18.74
CA ARG A 321 -14.88 7.56 17.67
C ARG A 321 -14.21 6.23 17.99
N VAL A 322 -13.68 6.05 19.20
CA VAL A 322 -12.77 4.92 19.50
C VAL A 322 -13.40 3.78 20.30
N VAL A 323 -14.55 3.99 20.95
CA VAL A 323 -15.15 2.98 21.84
C VAL A 323 -15.39 1.64 21.17
N ASN A 324 -15.68 1.64 19.86
CA ASN A 324 -15.89 0.44 19.06
C ASN A 324 -14.86 0.28 17.91
N VAL A 325 -13.69 0.90 18.02
CA VAL A 325 -12.59 0.81 17.05
C VAL A 325 -11.30 0.41 17.77
N PRO A 326 -10.75 -0.81 17.54
CA PRO A 326 -11.33 -1.94 16.81
C PRO A 326 -12.66 -2.43 17.40
N ARG A 327 -13.37 -3.26 16.66
CA ARG A 327 -14.72 -3.71 17.06
C ARG A 327 -14.73 -4.39 18.42
N ARG A 328 -15.57 -3.87 19.34
CA ARG A 328 -15.80 -4.41 20.70
C ARG A 328 -17.24 -4.82 20.93
N GLY A 329 -18.11 -4.69 19.90
CA GLY A 329 -19.54 -4.98 20.02
C GLY A 329 -20.31 -3.94 20.85
N ILE A 330 -19.79 -2.71 20.90
CA ILE A 330 -20.45 -1.54 21.51
C ILE A 330 -20.98 -0.70 20.35
N GLY A 331 -22.23 -0.94 19.96
CA GLY A 331 -22.84 -0.22 18.83
C GLY A 331 -23.37 1.17 19.23
N ASP A 332 -23.69 1.99 18.20
CA ASP A 332 -24.12 3.39 18.35
C ASP A 332 -25.29 3.57 19.31
N LYS A 333 -26.27 2.66 19.27
CA LYS A 333 -27.42 2.68 20.22
C LYS A 333 -27.00 2.55 21.69
N THR A 334 -25.92 1.80 21.95
CA THR A 334 -25.37 1.67 23.32
C THR A 334 -24.65 2.94 23.72
N VAL A 335 -23.86 3.51 22.81
CA VAL A 335 -23.15 4.78 22.98
C VAL A 335 -24.14 5.90 23.29
N GLU A 336 -25.20 6.05 22.48
CA GLU A 336 -26.24 7.06 22.70
C GLU A 336 -26.94 6.89 24.05
N ARG A 337 -27.24 5.65 24.45
CA ARG A 337 -27.85 5.36 25.75
C ARG A 337 -26.97 5.77 26.92
N VAL A 338 -25.67 5.52 26.83
CA VAL A 338 -24.70 5.94 27.85
C VAL A 338 -24.59 7.46 27.92
N LEU A 339 -24.47 8.13 26.78
CA LEU A 339 -24.37 9.59 26.71
C LEU A 339 -25.66 10.28 27.20
N GLU A 340 -26.82 9.71 26.90
CA GLU A 340 -28.10 10.21 27.42
C GLU A 340 -28.20 10.04 28.95
N PHE A 341 -27.70 8.92 29.47
CA PHE A 341 -27.60 8.72 30.92
C PHE A 341 -26.71 9.76 31.59
N CYS A 342 -25.50 10.00 31.03
CA CYS A 342 -24.58 11.03 31.51
C CYS A 342 -25.27 12.41 31.51
N ARG A 343 -25.93 12.76 30.41
CA ARG A 343 -26.63 14.06 30.26
C ARG A 343 -27.74 14.24 31.28
N ARG A 344 -28.58 13.21 31.48
CA ARG A 344 -29.68 13.26 32.45
C ARG A 344 -29.21 13.33 33.90
N GLY A 345 -28.11 12.66 34.21
CA GLY A 345 -27.48 12.68 35.54
C GLY A 345 -26.62 13.89 35.83
N GLY A 346 -26.32 14.71 34.79
CA GLY A 346 -25.40 15.85 34.93
C GLY A 346 -23.95 15.41 35.13
N PHE A 347 -23.60 14.19 34.74
CA PHE A 347 -22.24 13.66 34.92
C PHE A 347 -21.33 14.03 33.73
N PRO A 348 -20.07 14.44 33.96
CA PRO A 348 -19.02 14.36 32.96
C PRO A 348 -18.91 12.93 32.41
N LEU A 349 -18.36 12.76 31.20
CA LEU A 349 -18.33 11.46 30.55
C LEU A 349 -17.59 10.39 31.38
N GLY A 350 -16.41 10.74 31.93
CA GLY A 350 -15.60 9.80 32.70
C GLY A 350 -16.30 9.28 33.95
N GLU A 351 -16.97 10.17 34.69
CA GLU A 351 -17.79 9.80 35.86
C GLU A 351 -19.06 9.06 35.43
N GLY A 352 -19.72 9.53 34.38
CA GLY A 352 -20.93 8.94 33.86
C GLY A 352 -20.75 7.52 33.33
N LEU A 353 -19.59 7.20 32.74
CA LEU A 353 -19.23 5.86 32.34
C LEU A 353 -19.15 4.91 33.56
N LYS A 354 -18.50 5.34 34.65
CA LYS A 354 -18.41 4.58 35.89
C LYS A 354 -19.79 4.38 36.53
N ALA A 355 -20.60 5.45 36.60
CA ALA A 355 -21.96 5.37 37.12
C ALA A 355 -22.87 4.47 36.25
N ALA A 356 -22.72 4.48 34.92
CA ALA A 356 -23.46 3.60 34.02
C ALA A 356 -23.08 2.12 34.18
N LEU A 357 -21.85 1.83 34.60
CA LEU A 357 -21.38 0.48 34.91
C LEU A 357 -21.98 -0.06 36.23
N GLU A 358 -22.21 0.80 37.20
CA GLU A 358 -22.80 0.46 38.51
C GLU A 358 -24.33 0.35 38.43
N GLY A 359 -24.96 1.14 37.56
CA GLY A 359 -26.43 1.20 37.38
C GLY A 359 -27.01 0.07 36.51
N GLU A 360 -28.34 0.09 36.35
CA GLU A 360 -29.10 -0.87 35.53
C GLU A 360 -29.34 -0.42 34.07
N VAL A 361 -28.54 0.55 33.60
CA VAL A 361 -28.73 1.18 32.27
C VAL A 361 -28.38 0.22 31.12
N LEU A 362 -27.45 -0.72 31.36
CA LEU A 362 -26.91 -1.65 30.39
C LEU A 362 -27.22 -3.11 30.74
N SER A 363 -27.43 -3.93 29.73
CA SER A 363 -27.46 -5.39 29.91
C SER A 363 -26.10 -5.91 30.40
N SER A 364 -26.10 -7.07 31.05
CA SER A 364 -24.87 -7.68 31.61
C SER A 364 -23.76 -7.81 30.58
N LEU A 365 -24.08 -8.20 29.35
CA LEU A 365 -23.13 -8.34 28.25
C LEU A 365 -22.54 -6.98 27.82
N LEU A 366 -23.39 -5.96 27.63
CA LEU A 366 -22.94 -4.62 27.23
C LEU A 366 -22.13 -3.96 28.36
N ARG A 367 -22.52 -4.19 29.61
CA ARG A 367 -21.77 -3.76 30.80
C ARG A 367 -20.37 -4.34 30.82
N ALA A 368 -20.23 -5.65 30.59
CA ALA A 368 -18.92 -6.30 30.55
C ALA A 368 -18.02 -5.75 29.45
N ARG A 369 -18.58 -5.48 28.24
CA ARG A 369 -17.84 -4.88 27.13
C ARG A 369 -17.41 -3.43 27.43
N LEU A 370 -18.30 -2.63 27.98
CA LEU A 370 -17.99 -1.25 28.35
C LEU A 370 -16.96 -1.21 29.51
N LEU A 371 -17.09 -2.09 30.49
CA LEU A 371 -16.10 -2.22 31.57
C LEU A 371 -14.72 -2.56 31.03
N SER A 372 -14.63 -3.51 30.07
CA SER A 372 -13.35 -3.83 29.42
C SER A 372 -12.73 -2.61 28.70
N PHE A 373 -13.54 -1.80 28.05
CA PHE A 373 -13.07 -0.56 27.40
C PHE A 373 -12.61 0.48 28.44
N VAL A 374 -13.39 0.72 29.50
CA VAL A 374 -13.03 1.68 30.57
C VAL A 374 -11.73 1.24 31.23
N SER A 375 -11.59 -0.06 31.60
CA SER A 375 -10.36 -0.59 32.19
C SER A 375 -9.14 -0.45 31.25
N LEU A 376 -9.33 -0.64 29.95
CA LEU A 376 -8.28 -0.38 28.95
C LEU A 376 -7.87 1.08 28.96
N MET A 377 -8.82 2.03 29.00
CA MET A 377 -8.50 3.45 29.01
C MET A 377 -7.82 3.89 30.31
N ASP A 378 -8.18 3.31 31.45
CA ASP A 378 -7.51 3.56 32.73
C ASP A 378 -6.06 3.04 32.68
N GLU A 379 -5.83 1.80 32.18
CA GLU A 379 -4.47 1.26 31.96
C GLU A 379 -3.64 2.15 31.04
N LEU A 380 -4.22 2.64 29.92
CA LEU A 380 -3.52 3.52 28.99
C LEU A 380 -3.13 4.84 29.62
N ARG A 381 -3.98 5.43 30.51
CA ARG A 381 -3.65 6.65 31.24
C ARG A 381 -2.50 6.47 32.22
N ASP A 382 -2.50 5.35 32.94
CA ASP A 382 -1.43 5.05 33.90
C ASP A 382 -0.09 4.91 33.15
N VAL A 383 -0.07 4.16 32.06
CA VAL A 383 1.15 3.93 31.26
C VAL A 383 1.64 5.19 30.55
N ALA A 384 0.74 6.06 30.12
CA ALA A 384 1.11 7.31 29.42
C ALA A 384 1.98 8.26 30.25
N GLN A 385 1.92 8.15 31.60
CA GLN A 385 2.70 9.00 32.50
C GLN A 385 4.18 8.56 32.58
N ASP A 386 4.47 7.30 32.32
CA ASP A 386 5.79 6.70 32.53
C ASP A 386 6.54 6.38 31.24
N MET A 387 5.90 6.54 30.07
CA MET A 387 6.49 6.19 28.78
C MET A 387 6.71 7.40 27.87
N PRO A 388 7.82 7.42 27.07
CA PRO A 388 7.96 8.35 25.96
C PRO A 388 6.77 8.21 24.99
N LEU A 389 6.32 9.31 24.38
CA LEU A 389 5.11 9.36 23.57
C LEU A 389 5.14 8.35 22.38
N SER A 390 6.31 8.22 21.72
CA SER A 390 6.48 7.26 20.63
C SER A 390 6.28 5.81 21.09
N ALA A 391 6.85 5.45 22.23
CA ALA A 391 6.70 4.12 22.84
C ALA A 391 5.27 3.91 23.33
N PHE A 392 4.62 4.95 23.85
CA PHE A 392 3.24 4.89 24.29
C PHE A 392 2.28 4.64 23.12
N ILE A 393 2.45 5.31 21.98
CA ILE A 393 1.62 5.05 20.78
C ILE A 393 1.80 3.62 20.29
N ASP A 394 3.04 3.11 20.27
CA ASP A 394 3.33 1.73 19.88
C ASP A 394 2.61 0.73 20.81
N TYR A 395 2.69 0.95 22.14
CA TYR A 395 1.97 0.18 23.15
C TYR A 395 0.43 0.26 22.99
N LEU A 396 -0.10 1.46 22.74
CA LEU A 396 -1.53 1.71 22.53
C LEU A 396 -2.04 0.90 21.34
N LEU A 397 -1.33 0.88 20.21
CA LEU A 397 -1.71 0.13 19.02
C LEU A 397 -1.80 -1.38 19.29
N ASP A 398 -0.89 -1.91 20.09
CA ASP A 398 -0.88 -3.33 20.47
C ASP A 398 -1.98 -3.65 21.49
N LYS A 399 -2.09 -2.85 22.55
CA LYS A 399 -3.08 -3.05 23.62
C LYS A 399 -4.53 -2.91 23.17
N THR A 400 -4.81 -1.95 22.32
CA THR A 400 -6.15 -1.79 21.75
C THR A 400 -6.49 -2.89 20.75
N GLY A 401 -5.50 -3.61 20.23
CA GLY A 401 -5.63 -4.57 19.14
C GLY A 401 -5.76 -3.91 17.75
N TYR A 402 -5.47 -2.59 17.64
CA TYR A 402 -5.63 -1.85 16.39
C TYR A 402 -4.66 -2.35 15.31
N ARG A 403 -3.37 -2.54 15.67
CA ARG A 403 -2.37 -3.10 14.76
C ARG A 403 -2.77 -4.48 14.27
N ARG A 404 -3.12 -5.36 15.19
CA ARG A 404 -3.56 -6.72 14.87
C ARG A 404 -4.77 -6.75 13.92
N ALA A 405 -5.75 -5.88 14.15
CA ALA A 405 -6.93 -5.79 13.30
C ALA A 405 -6.59 -5.40 11.84
N LEU A 406 -5.58 -4.53 11.63
CA LEU A 406 -5.08 -4.20 10.30
C LEU A 406 -4.24 -5.30 9.67
N GLU A 407 -3.39 -5.98 10.46
CA GLU A 407 -2.61 -7.13 9.99
C GLU A 407 -3.51 -8.30 9.55
N GLU A 408 -4.61 -8.52 10.26
CA GLU A 408 -5.61 -9.55 9.92
C GLU A 408 -6.47 -9.20 8.69
N GLU A 409 -6.53 -7.92 8.28
CA GLU A 409 -7.21 -7.51 7.04
C GLU A 409 -6.47 -8.01 5.79
N ASP A 410 -5.13 -8.17 5.83
CA ASP A 410 -4.23 -8.64 4.76
C ASP A 410 -4.52 -8.03 3.37
N THR A 411 -4.79 -6.71 3.34
CA THR A 411 -5.04 -5.95 2.13
C THR A 411 -3.93 -4.92 1.90
N VAL A 412 -3.75 -4.46 0.66
CA VAL A 412 -2.80 -3.39 0.31
C VAL A 412 -3.17 -2.10 1.07
N GLU A 413 -4.46 -1.82 1.21
CA GLU A 413 -4.96 -0.68 1.96
C GLU A 413 -4.63 -0.77 3.46
N ALA A 414 -4.78 -1.95 4.06
CA ALA A 414 -4.44 -2.17 5.46
C ALA A 414 -2.93 -2.01 5.71
N GLN A 415 -2.10 -2.48 4.77
CA GLN A 415 -0.65 -2.27 4.82
C GLN A 415 -0.29 -0.79 4.72
N GLY A 416 -0.93 -0.03 3.83
CA GLY A 416 -0.76 1.42 3.74
C GLY A 416 -1.17 2.14 5.02
N ARG A 417 -2.22 1.67 5.72
CA ARG A 417 -2.60 2.20 7.03
C ARG A 417 -1.57 1.87 8.11
N LEU A 418 -1.01 0.68 8.11
CA LEU A 418 0.08 0.31 9.02
C LEU A 418 1.32 1.18 8.81
N GLU A 419 1.65 1.54 7.56
CA GLU A 419 2.73 2.48 7.25
C GLU A 419 2.43 3.89 7.77
N ASN A 420 1.18 4.36 7.64
CA ASN A 420 0.75 5.65 8.21
C ASN A 420 0.87 5.65 9.74
N LEU A 421 0.54 4.56 10.40
CA LEU A 421 0.70 4.44 11.86
C LEU A 421 2.19 4.38 12.28
N ARG A 422 3.05 3.76 11.48
CA ARG A 422 4.51 3.81 11.71
C ARG A 422 5.03 5.23 11.60
N GLU A 423 4.54 5.97 10.59
CA GLU A 423 4.91 7.36 10.43
C GLU A 423 4.40 8.22 11.59
N LEU A 424 3.23 7.94 12.14
CA LEU A 424 2.71 8.62 13.33
C LEU A 424 3.61 8.38 14.56
N ILE A 425 4.14 7.17 14.74
CA ILE A 425 5.12 6.86 15.78
C ILE A 425 6.41 7.65 15.55
N ASN A 426 6.88 7.77 14.30
CA ASN A 426 8.08 8.55 13.96
C ASN A 426 7.89 10.03 14.33
N VAL A 427 6.71 10.60 14.09
CA VAL A 427 6.36 11.97 14.52
C VAL A 427 6.45 12.10 16.04
N ALA A 428 5.88 11.14 16.74
CA ALA A 428 5.80 11.17 18.20
C ALA A 428 7.19 11.23 18.89
N VAL A 429 8.24 10.68 18.23
CA VAL A 429 9.63 10.78 18.73
C VAL A 429 10.08 12.22 18.98
N GLU A 430 9.54 13.18 18.24
CA GLU A 430 9.87 14.61 18.43
C GLU A 430 9.39 15.16 19.76
N TYR A 431 8.45 14.46 20.40
CA TYR A 431 7.79 14.84 21.65
C TYR A 431 8.19 13.98 22.84
N ASP A 432 9.11 13.00 22.64
CA ASP A 432 9.53 12.05 23.68
C ASP A 432 10.22 12.75 24.87
N ASP A 433 10.98 13.83 24.60
CA ASP A 433 11.73 14.61 25.58
C ASP A 433 11.09 15.98 25.88
N VAL A 434 9.82 16.17 25.50
CA VAL A 434 9.09 17.45 25.69
C VAL A 434 8.20 17.35 26.93
N ASP A 435 8.28 18.33 27.82
CA ASP A 435 7.33 18.47 28.93
C ASP A 435 5.92 18.65 28.34
N ASP A 436 4.93 17.87 28.80
CA ASP A 436 3.58 17.81 28.22
C ASP A 436 3.52 17.39 26.73
N GLY A 437 4.49 16.57 26.27
CA GLY A 437 4.63 16.18 24.86
C GLY A 437 3.37 15.56 24.25
N LEU A 438 2.59 14.79 25.03
CA LEU A 438 1.29 14.26 24.59
C LEU A 438 0.32 15.37 24.18
N ARG A 439 0.21 16.41 25.00
CA ARG A 439 -0.70 17.54 24.78
C ARG A 439 -0.26 18.36 23.58
N GLU A 440 1.04 18.70 23.48
CA GLU A 440 1.57 19.44 22.34
C GLU A 440 1.39 18.67 21.02
N PHE A 441 1.55 17.35 21.05
CA PHE A 441 1.29 16.49 19.89
C PHE A 441 -0.18 16.53 19.45
N ILE A 442 -1.13 16.42 20.41
CA ILE A 442 -2.57 16.51 20.14
C ILE A 442 -2.93 17.87 19.55
N ASP A 443 -2.41 18.96 20.13
CA ASP A 443 -2.65 20.32 19.65
C ASP A 443 -2.14 20.50 18.22
N ARG A 444 -0.93 20.04 17.91
CA ARG A 444 -0.38 20.08 16.55
C ARG A 444 -1.20 19.28 15.57
N ALA A 445 -1.59 18.06 15.94
CA ALA A 445 -2.45 17.21 15.10
C ALA A 445 -3.82 17.86 14.83
N SER A 446 -4.33 18.64 15.79
CA SER A 446 -5.60 19.35 15.68
C SER A 446 -5.49 20.63 14.83
N LEU A 447 -4.36 21.34 14.90
CA LEU A 447 -4.09 22.57 14.13
C LEU A 447 -3.69 22.28 12.67
N ALA A 448 -3.25 21.07 12.36
CA ALA A 448 -2.95 20.63 11.00
C ALA A 448 -4.21 20.44 10.13
N THR A 449 -5.40 20.76 10.66
CA THR A 449 -6.68 20.70 9.94
C THR A 449 -6.86 21.91 9.02
N PRO A 450 -7.57 21.81 7.90
CA PRO A 450 -7.48 22.72 6.77
C PRO A 450 -7.99 24.12 7.08
N GLN A 451 -7.14 25.10 6.90
CA GLN A 451 -7.60 26.41 6.42
C GLN A 451 -7.68 26.27 4.89
N ASP A 452 -8.90 26.52 4.37
CA ASP A 452 -9.28 26.61 2.96
C ASP A 452 -9.58 25.27 2.24
N GLU A 453 -10.76 24.73 2.46
CA GLU A 453 -11.55 24.04 1.45
C GLU A 453 -12.00 25.09 0.41
N GLY A 454 -11.56 24.90 -0.83
CA GLY A 454 -12.18 25.57 -1.98
C GLY A 454 -11.33 26.64 -2.66
N GLY A 455 -10.20 26.24 -3.21
CA GLY A 455 -9.51 27.06 -4.18
C GLY A 455 -9.10 26.23 -5.39
N GLN A 456 -9.72 26.48 -6.55
CA GLN A 456 -9.04 26.32 -7.84
C GLN A 456 -7.85 27.30 -7.82
N GLY A 457 -6.84 27.03 -7.00
CA GLY A 457 -5.66 27.88 -6.81
C GLY A 457 -4.44 27.23 -7.44
N ASP A 458 -3.44 28.03 -7.69
CA ASP A 458 -2.12 27.59 -8.11
C ASP A 458 -1.42 26.87 -6.92
N MET A 459 -1.31 25.53 -7.00
CA MET A 459 -0.84 24.67 -5.90
C MET A 459 0.13 23.61 -6.39
N VAL A 460 1.08 23.23 -5.52
CA VAL A 460 1.97 22.08 -5.73
C VAL A 460 1.19 20.79 -5.57
N THR A 461 1.38 19.84 -6.49
CA THR A 461 0.69 18.55 -6.44
C THR A 461 1.56 17.48 -5.76
N LEU A 462 1.02 16.85 -4.72
CA LEU A 462 1.62 15.71 -4.02
C LEU A 462 0.80 14.46 -4.33
N MET A 463 1.46 13.38 -4.77
CA MET A 463 0.74 12.13 -5.08
C MET A 463 1.65 10.90 -5.05
N THR A 464 1.02 9.72 -5.00
CA THR A 464 1.76 8.48 -5.19
C THR A 464 2.18 8.31 -6.66
N LEU A 465 3.26 7.56 -6.89
CA LEU A 465 3.69 7.19 -8.25
C LEU A 465 2.58 6.51 -9.06
N HIS A 466 1.73 5.71 -8.42
CA HIS A 466 0.58 5.07 -9.09
C HIS A 466 -0.47 6.09 -9.57
N SER A 467 -0.75 7.10 -8.75
CA SER A 467 -1.70 8.17 -9.09
C SER A 467 -1.17 9.10 -10.18
N ALA A 468 0.15 9.12 -10.41
CA ALA A 468 0.77 9.94 -11.42
C ALA A 468 0.60 9.41 -12.86
N LYS A 469 0.17 8.13 -13.02
CA LYS A 469 -0.08 7.56 -14.35
C LYS A 469 -1.14 8.38 -15.10
N GLY A 470 -0.87 8.69 -16.38
CA GLY A 470 -1.74 9.51 -17.23
C GLY A 470 -1.56 11.02 -17.06
N LEU A 471 -0.84 11.49 -16.02
CA LEU A 471 -0.58 12.90 -15.79
C LEU A 471 0.79 13.33 -16.34
N GLU A 472 1.06 14.65 -16.36
CA GLU A 472 2.35 15.22 -16.77
C GLU A 472 2.57 16.58 -16.11
N PHE A 473 3.83 16.88 -15.75
CA PHE A 473 4.19 18.11 -15.05
C PHE A 473 5.53 18.67 -15.58
N PRO A 474 5.65 19.99 -15.74
CA PRO A 474 6.93 20.61 -16.12
C PRO A 474 8.10 20.23 -15.20
N VAL A 475 7.86 20.17 -13.88
CA VAL A 475 8.88 19.89 -12.86
C VAL A 475 8.41 18.78 -11.95
N VAL A 476 9.17 17.70 -11.87
CA VAL A 476 8.84 16.53 -11.04
C VAL A 476 9.96 16.26 -10.03
N PHE A 477 9.55 16.03 -8.79
CA PHE A 477 10.38 15.53 -7.70
C PHE A 477 9.96 14.10 -7.37
N MET A 478 10.88 13.15 -7.44
CA MET A 478 10.66 11.76 -6.99
C MET A 478 11.46 11.54 -5.72
N VAL A 479 10.78 11.35 -4.59
CA VAL A 479 11.39 11.16 -3.28
C VAL A 479 11.42 9.69 -2.86
N GLY A 480 12.28 9.37 -1.89
CA GLY A 480 12.37 8.01 -1.37
C GLY A 480 13.04 7.03 -2.33
N MET A 481 14.04 7.48 -3.10
CA MET A 481 14.79 6.63 -4.03
C MET A 481 15.76 5.71 -3.28
N GLU A 482 15.21 4.79 -2.45
CA GLU A 482 15.95 3.88 -1.58
C GLU A 482 15.38 2.48 -1.59
N GLU A 483 16.24 1.48 -1.36
CA GLU A 483 15.83 0.09 -1.13
C GLU A 483 14.85 0.00 0.06
N GLY A 484 13.71 -0.65 -0.17
CA GLY A 484 12.62 -0.76 0.79
C GLY A 484 11.54 0.29 0.65
N PHE A 485 11.79 1.39 -0.07
CA PHE A 485 10.79 2.40 -0.47
C PHE A 485 10.49 2.30 -1.98
N LEU A 486 11.48 2.50 -2.84
CA LEU A 486 11.39 2.29 -4.28
C LEU A 486 12.65 1.58 -4.79
N PRO A 487 12.66 0.26 -4.97
CA PRO A 487 11.51 -0.65 -4.89
C PRO A 487 10.98 -0.84 -3.47
N HIS A 488 9.67 -1.10 -3.37
CA HIS A 488 9.02 -1.36 -2.09
C HIS A 488 9.48 -2.69 -1.49
N ILE A 489 9.60 -2.77 -0.15
CA ILE A 489 10.16 -3.94 0.53
C ILE A 489 9.42 -5.24 0.21
N LEU A 490 8.09 -5.18 0.07
CA LEU A 490 7.25 -6.35 -0.24
C LEU A 490 7.42 -6.85 -1.69
N SER A 491 8.00 -6.03 -2.58
CA SER A 491 8.22 -6.38 -3.98
C SER A 491 9.61 -6.95 -4.25
N MET A 492 10.48 -7.04 -3.23
CA MET A 492 11.89 -7.41 -3.42
C MET A 492 12.11 -8.92 -3.55
N ASP A 493 11.17 -9.74 -3.09
CA ASP A 493 11.31 -11.20 -3.06
C ASP A 493 10.85 -11.89 -4.37
N SER A 494 10.23 -11.12 -5.30
CA SER A 494 9.72 -11.62 -6.58
C SER A 494 10.31 -10.82 -7.74
N LEU A 495 10.86 -11.51 -8.74
CA LEU A 495 11.37 -10.85 -9.94
C LEU A 495 10.26 -10.08 -10.69
N THR A 496 9.07 -10.66 -10.79
CA THR A 496 7.91 -10.03 -11.45
C THR A 496 7.50 -8.76 -10.73
N SER A 497 7.41 -8.80 -9.39
CA SER A 497 7.06 -7.62 -8.58
C SER A 497 8.15 -6.55 -8.65
N LEU A 498 9.42 -6.95 -8.70
CA LEU A 498 10.54 -6.03 -8.85
C LEU A 498 10.54 -5.34 -10.22
N GLU A 499 10.19 -6.07 -11.29
CA GLU A 499 10.02 -5.49 -12.62
C GLU A 499 8.85 -4.50 -12.68
N GLU A 500 7.78 -4.75 -11.93
CA GLU A 500 6.67 -3.81 -11.80
C GLU A 500 7.07 -2.53 -11.05
N GLU A 501 7.84 -2.63 -9.96
CA GLU A 501 8.42 -1.47 -9.26
C GLU A 501 9.35 -0.66 -10.19
N ARG A 502 10.07 -1.33 -11.08
CA ARG A 502 10.91 -0.66 -12.09
C ARG A 502 10.06 0.06 -13.14
N ARG A 503 8.92 -0.52 -13.57
CA ARG A 503 7.94 0.17 -14.43
C ARG A 503 7.34 1.37 -13.71
N LEU A 504 7.06 1.24 -12.41
CA LEU A 504 6.55 2.34 -11.61
C LEU A 504 7.55 3.49 -11.51
N CYS A 505 8.84 3.19 -11.34
CA CYS A 505 9.90 4.18 -11.41
C CYS A 505 9.97 4.84 -12.80
N TYR A 506 9.90 4.05 -13.87
CA TYR A 506 9.83 4.55 -15.26
C TYR A 506 8.62 5.46 -15.48
N VAL A 507 7.44 5.09 -15.00
CA VAL A 507 6.23 5.92 -15.08
C VAL A 507 6.49 7.27 -14.40
N GLY A 508 7.02 7.29 -13.18
CA GLY A 508 7.33 8.53 -12.46
C GLY A 508 8.28 9.45 -13.22
N ILE A 509 9.38 8.89 -13.74
CA ILE A 509 10.37 9.62 -14.54
C ILE A 509 9.72 10.23 -15.78
N THR A 510 8.92 9.47 -16.52
CA THR A 510 8.27 9.90 -17.78
C THR A 510 7.10 10.86 -17.58
N ARG A 511 6.74 11.22 -16.33
CA ARG A 511 5.78 12.31 -16.06
C ARG A 511 6.43 13.67 -16.12
N ALA A 512 7.76 13.77 -16.04
CA ALA A 512 8.48 15.03 -16.12
C ALA A 512 8.58 15.52 -17.57
N MET A 513 8.27 16.80 -17.77
CA MET A 513 8.39 17.44 -19.08
C MET A 513 9.74 18.11 -19.29
N GLU A 514 10.26 18.84 -18.28
CA GLU A 514 11.43 19.71 -18.40
C GLU A 514 12.51 19.40 -17.36
N LEU A 515 12.12 19.32 -16.08
CA LEU A 515 13.06 19.11 -14.97
C LEU A 515 12.65 17.89 -14.14
N LEU A 516 13.63 17.07 -13.81
CA LEU A 516 13.46 15.90 -12.96
C LEU A 516 14.47 15.91 -11.82
N PHE A 517 13.97 15.77 -10.60
CA PHE A 517 14.74 15.63 -9.38
C PHE A 517 14.49 14.25 -8.77
N LEU A 518 15.53 13.43 -8.65
CA LEU A 518 15.53 12.15 -7.95
C LEU A 518 16.16 12.38 -6.58
N ILE A 519 15.45 12.01 -5.50
CA ILE A 519 15.88 12.35 -4.15
C ILE A 519 15.89 11.11 -3.29
N ARG A 520 16.98 10.93 -2.56
CA ARG A 520 17.10 9.88 -1.56
C ARG A 520 17.62 10.41 -0.23
N ALA A 521 17.22 9.80 0.88
CA ALA A 521 17.80 10.05 2.19
C ALA A 521 18.78 8.93 2.59
N LYS A 522 19.88 9.29 3.29
CA LYS A 522 20.86 8.32 3.83
C LYS A 522 20.27 7.54 5.00
N THR A 523 19.49 8.22 5.84
CA THR A 523 18.82 7.64 7.01
C THR A 523 17.38 8.10 7.04
N ARG A 524 16.50 7.27 7.61
CA ARG A 524 15.11 7.62 7.89
C ARG A 524 14.74 7.12 9.28
N LEU A 525 13.78 7.77 9.90
CA LEU A 525 13.13 7.21 11.08
C LEU A 525 12.27 6.01 10.66
N TYR A 526 12.49 4.88 11.31
CA TYR A 526 11.75 3.65 11.10
C TYR A 526 11.41 3.05 12.46
N TYR A 527 10.14 3.05 12.84
CA TYR A 527 9.69 2.71 14.20
C TYR A 527 10.42 3.51 15.29
N GLY A 528 10.50 4.83 15.15
CA GLY A 528 11.15 5.72 16.10
C GLY A 528 12.69 5.59 16.19
N ARG A 529 13.32 4.81 15.31
CA ARG A 529 14.78 4.62 15.31
C ARG A 529 15.38 5.05 13.96
N LYS A 530 16.48 5.79 14.01
CA LYS A 530 17.23 6.12 12.79
C LYS A 530 17.80 4.83 12.19
N ARG A 531 17.47 4.59 10.91
CA ARG A 531 17.95 3.47 10.11
C ARG A 531 18.57 4.00 8.82
N ALA A 532 19.72 3.44 8.44
CA ALA A 532 20.33 3.72 7.14
C ALA A 532 19.69 2.85 6.06
N PHE A 533 19.43 3.47 4.90
CA PHE A 533 18.91 2.81 3.72
C PHE A 533 19.89 2.89 2.57
N ALA A 534 20.03 1.79 1.83
CA ALA A 534 20.84 1.76 0.61
C ALA A 534 20.13 2.58 -0.50
N PRO A 535 20.91 3.19 -1.44
CA PRO A 535 20.31 3.79 -2.62
C PRO A 535 19.43 2.78 -3.36
N SER A 536 18.36 3.25 -3.97
CA SER A 536 17.56 2.43 -4.87
C SER A 536 18.43 1.82 -5.95
N ARG A 537 18.29 0.52 -6.19
CA ARG A 537 18.98 -0.18 -7.29
C ARG A 537 18.67 0.41 -8.66
N PHE A 538 17.54 1.09 -8.81
CA PHE A 538 17.14 1.75 -10.06
C PHE A 538 18.07 2.93 -10.40
N LEU A 539 18.67 3.58 -9.40
CA LEU A 539 19.66 4.63 -9.61
C LEU A 539 20.97 4.09 -10.23
N ASN A 540 21.31 2.83 -9.93
CA ASN A 540 22.54 2.23 -10.45
C ASN A 540 22.50 2.00 -11.97
N SER A 541 21.31 1.95 -12.56
CA SER A 541 21.12 1.77 -14.00
C SER A 541 21.34 3.06 -14.78
N ILE A 542 21.39 4.22 -14.12
CA ILE A 542 21.46 5.54 -14.75
C ILE A 542 22.92 5.92 -14.97
N PRO A 543 23.34 6.25 -16.22
CA PRO A 543 24.67 6.75 -16.51
C PRO A 543 24.99 8.07 -15.78
N VAL A 544 26.21 8.18 -15.25
CA VAL A 544 26.62 9.34 -14.45
C VAL A 544 26.63 10.67 -15.24
N GLU A 545 26.80 10.60 -16.54
CA GLU A 545 26.77 11.75 -17.45
C GLU A 545 25.39 12.36 -17.65
N LEU A 546 24.33 11.63 -17.30
CA LEU A 546 22.94 12.11 -17.37
C LEU A 546 22.47 12.74 -16.05
N VAL A 547 23.28 12.66 -15.00
CA VAL A 547 22.89 13.03 -13.64
C VAL A 547 23.84 14.07 -13.06
N LYS A 548 23.28 15.12 -12.47
CA LYS A 548 24.00 16.07 -11.63
C LYS A 548 23.74 15.70 -10.16
N VAL A 549 24.78 15.30 -9.43
CA VAL A 549 24.66 14.97 -8.01
C VAL A 549 24.74 16.25 -7.17
N GLU A 550 23.78 16.45 -6.27
CA GLU A 550 23.74 17.55 -5.31
C GLU A 550 23.60 16.99 -3.88
N GLY A 551 23.95 17.78 -2.88
CA GLY A 551 23.98 17.37 -1.47
C GLY A 551 25.31 16.76 -1.05
N GLU A 552 25.34 15.95 0.01
CA GLU A 552 26.55 15.25 0.42
C GLU A 552 26.89 14.15 -0.59
N GLU A 553 28.01 14.30 -1.29
CA GLU A 553 28.50 13.29 -2.24
C GLU A 553 28.63 11.91 -1.56
N PRO A 554 28.05 10.85 -2.14
CA PRO A 554 28.42 9.50 -1.77
C PRO A 554 29.87 9.31 -2.21
N ARG A 555 30.79 9.02 -1.30
CA ARG A 555 32.08 8.45 -1.68
C ARG A 555 31.77 7.13 -2.40
N MET A 556 31.73 7.16 -3.72
CA MET A 556 31.76 5.94 -4.52
C MET A 556 33.04 5.18 -4.13
N PRO A 557 32.98 3.89 -3.83
CA PRO A 557 34.20 3.09 -3.77
C PRO A 557 34.81 3.16 -5.17
N GLN A 558 35.93 3.88 -5.31
CA GLN A 558 36.74 3.79 -6.52
C GLN A 558 37.07 2.31 -6.71
N ALA A 559 36.60 1.71 -7.78
CA ALA A 559 37.10 0.42 -8.23
C ALA A 559 38.63 0.58 -8.37
N ALA A 560 39.35 0.01 -7.43
CA ALA A 560 40.80 0.00 -7.47
C ALA A 560 41.25 -0.69 -8.76
N PRO A 561 42.16 -0.09 -9.57
CA PRO A 561 42.73 -0.77 -10.71
C PRO A 561 43.47 -2.01 -10.20
N SER A 562 43.12 -3.16 -10.73
CA SER A 562 43.79 -4.43 -10.48
C SER A 562 45.25 -4.36 -10.92
N VAL A 563 46.16 -4.08 -9.99
CA VAL A 563 47.57 -4.34 -10.17
C VAL A 563 47.93 -5.58 -9.37
N VAL A 564 48.06 -6.67 -10.09
CA VAL A 564 48.71 -7.88 -9.60
C VAL A 564 50.18 -7.57 -9.33
N ARG A 565 50.57 -7.55 -8.06
CA ARG A 565 51.94 -7.88 -7.63
C ARG A 565 51.92 -8.37 -6.19
N GLY A 566 52.27 -9.65 -6.03
CA GLY A 566 52.37 -10.30 -4.75
C GLY A 566 53.39 -9.68 -3.80
N ARG A 567 53.03 -9.70 -2.54
CA ARG A 567 53.94 -9.92 -1.41
C ARG A 567 53.15 -10.32 -0.15
N ALA A 568 53.75 -11.27 0.52
CA ALA A 568 53.42 -11.97 1.73
C ALA A 568 52.64 -11.21 2.82
N ALA A 569 51.67 -11.93 3.33
CA ALA A 569 51.13 -12.07 4.68
C ALA A 569 51.42 -11.02 5.76
N ALA A 570 50.38 -10.25 6.11
CA ALA A 570 50.15 -9.84 7.50
C ALA A 570 48.67 -10.14 7.83
N ARG A 571 48.45 -10.90 8.88
CA ARG A 571 47.12 -11.30 9.36
C ARG A 571 46.34 -10.06 9.84
N PRO A 572 45.06 -9.87 9.44
CA PRO A 572 44.18 -8.90 10.09
C PRO A 572 43.79 -9.41 11.48
N ARG A 573 43.75 -8.50 12.46
CA ARG A 573 43.15 -8.71 13.77
C ARG A 573 41.68 -9.04 13.60
N GLU A 574 41.25 -10.13 14.19
CA GLU A 574 39.86 -10.54 14.34
C GLU A 574 39.13 -9.48 15.17
N GLU A 575 38.16 -8.80 14.60
CA GLU A 575 37.06 -8.19 15.35
C GLU A 575 36.20 -9.31 15.88
N GLU A 576 35.91 -9.31 17.18
CA GLU A 576 35.06 -10.28 17.87
C GLU A 576 33.67 -10.29 17.23
N GLY A 577 33.46 -11.23 16.29
CA GLY A 577 32.26 -11.40 15.51
C GLY A 577 31.24 -12.30 16.20
N SER A 578 30.00 -12.08 15.83
CA SER A 578 28.84 -12.92 16.10
C SER A 578 29.14 -14.39 15.86
N PRO A 579 28.67 -15.32 16.70
CA PRO A 579 29.01 -16.75 16.58
C PRO A 579 28.55 -17.30 15.24
N GLN A 580 29.48 -17.76 14.40
CA GLN A 580 29.17 -18.50 13.17
C GLN A 580 28.64 -19.89 13.54
N TRP A 581 27.34 -20.09 13.28
CA TRP A 581 26.69 -21.38 13.47
C TRP A 581 26.99 -22.31 12.30
N LYS A 582 27.46 -23.53 12.58
CA LYS A 582 27.73 -24.57 11.58
C LYS A 582 26.72 -25.71 11.69
N ARG A 583 26.44 -26.35 10.55
CA ARG A 583 25.60 -27.56 10.55
C ARG A 583 26.21 -28.60 11.47
N GLY A 584 25.40 -29.06 12.41
CA GLY A 584 25.83 -30.03 13.41
C GLY A 584 26.11 -29.45 14.82
N ASP A 585 26.23 -28.12 14.95
CA ASP A 585 26.45 -27.47 16.25
C ASP A 585 25.28 -27.78 17.20
N ARG A 586 25.58 -28.15 18.44
CA ARG A 586 24.56 -28.21 19.50
C ARG A 586 24.30 -26.83 20.06
N VAL A 587 23.02 -26.52 20.23
CA VAL A 587 22.56 -25.20 20.69
C VAL A 587 21.50 -25.35 21.78
N ILE A 588 21.43 -24.35 22.65
CA ILE A 588 20.40 -24.26 23.70
C ILE A 588 19.65 -22.94 23.47
N HIS A 589 18.32 -23.03 23.34
CA HIS A 589 17.43 -21.89 23.25
C HIS A 589 16.66 -21.73 24.58
N PRO A 590 16.46 -20.48 25.07
CA PRO A 590 15.82 -20.26 26.39
C PRO A 590 14.41 -20.86 26.51
N ILE A 591 13.65 -20.89 25.39
CA ILE A 591 12.26 -21.37 25.36
C ILE A 591 12.17 -22.80 24.80
N PHE A 592 12.94 -23.13 23.75
CA PHE A 592 12.81 -24.39 23.02
C PHE A 592 13.73 -25.51 23.53
N GLY A 593 14.65 -25.19 24.45
CA GLY A 593 15.58 -26.15 25.02
C GLY A 593 16.75 -26.51 24.10
N SER A 594 17.30 -27.71 24.25
CA SER A 594 18.44 -28.21 23.49
C SER A 594 18.01 -28.59 22.05
N GLY A 595 18.92 -28.37 21.08
CA GLY A 595 18.71 -28.72 19.71
C GLY A 595 20.01 -28.77 18.90
N LYS A 596 19.91 -29.17 17.64
CA LYS A 596 21.03 -29.28 16.70
C LYS A 596 20.81 -28.44 15.47
N VAL A 597 21.82 -27.66 15.07
CA VAL A 597 21.77 -26.82 13.86
C VAL A 597 21.76 -27.71 12.62
N LEU A 598 20.75 -27.54 11.77
CA LEU A 598 20.61 -28.22 10.49
C LEU A 598 21.26 -27.44 9.33
N GLY A 599 21.35 -26.12 9.46
CA GLY A 599 21.95 -25.23 8.45
C GLY A 599 21.70 -23.77 8.74
N THR A 600 22.29 -22.90 7.94
CA THR A 600 22.13 -21.45 8.01
C THR A 600 21.72 -20.90 6.65
N GLN A 601 20.93 -19.82 6.62
CA GLN A 601 20.47 -19.17 5.43
C GLN A 601 20.56 -17.65 5.60
N GLY A 602 21.15 -16.93 4.62
CA GLY A 602 21.38 -15.49 4.70
C GLY A 602 22.72 -15.14 5.37
N PHE A 603 23.03 -13.82 5.44
CA PHE A 603 24.29 -13.29 5.98
C PHE A 603 24.02 -12.09 6.89
N GLY A 604 24.97 -11.79 7.79
CA GLY A 604 24.91 -10.63 8.67
C GLY A 604 23.66 -10.62 9.58
N GLU A 605 22.95 -9.53 9.64
CA GLU A 605 21.77 -9.35 10.50
C GLU A 605 20.55 -10.19 10.11
N SER A 606 20.47 -10.62 8.84
CA SER A 606 19.39 -11.47 8.31
C SER A 606 19.72 -12.97 8.40
N LEU A 607 20.82 -13.35 9.02
CA LEU A 607 21.21 -14.74 9.18
C LEU A 607 20.13 -15.54 9.93
N LYS A 608 19.53 -16.52 9.25
CA LYS A 608 18.58 -17.45 9.83
C LYS A 608 19.29 -18.78 10.10
N VAL A 609 19.04 -19.36 11.27
CA VAL A 609 19.58 -20.65 11.68
C VAL A 609 18.44 -21.64 11.81
N ARG A 610 18.54 -22.73 11.06
CA ARG A 610 17.58 -23.84 11.11
C ARG A 610 18.04 -24.81 12.17
N VAL A 611 17.25 -25.02 13.21
CA VAL A 611 17.56 -25.86 14.35
C VAL A 611 16.46 -26.88 14.56
N ILE A 612 16.84 -28.15 14.75
CA ILE A 612 15.93 -29.19 15.25
C ILE A 612 16.09 -29.29 16.77
N PHE A 613 15.05 -28.98 17.50
CA PHE A 613 15.01 -29.04 18.95
C PHE A 613 14.45 -30.37 19.42
N ASP A 614 15.01 -30.92 20.51
CA ASP A 614 14.68 -32.26 21.01
C ASP A 614 13.20 -32.39 21.43
N LYS A 615 12.53 -31.27 21.84
CA LYS A 615 11.15 -31.27 22.35
C LYS A 615 10.11 -30.70 21.41
N VAL A 616 10.50 -29.82 20.49
CA VAL A 616 9.52 -29.03 19.65
C VAL A 616 9.78 -29.14 18.16
N GLY A 617 10.68 -30.01 17.72
CA GLY A 617 10.98 -30.25 16.31
C GLY A 617 11.76 -29.13 15.64
N GLU A 618 11.63 -29.04 14.32
CA GLU A 618 12.39 -28.11 13.49
C GLU A 618 11.84 -26.68 13.59
N LYS A 619 12.75 -25.69 13.77
CA LYS A 619 12.44 -24.26 13.78
C LYS A 619 13.48 -23.48 12.98
N LEU A 620 13.03 -22.48 12.26
CA LEU A 620 13.87 -21.50 11.56
C LEU A 620 13.91 -20.21 12.41
N LEU A 621 15.07 -19.85 12.92
CA LEU A 621 15.24 -18.73 13.84
C LEU A 621 16.19 -17.68 13.26
N VAL A 622 15.89 -16.40 13.41
CA VAL A 622 16.83 -15.32 13.08
C VAL A 622 17.92 -15.28 14.16
N ALA A 623 19.17 -15.52 13.78
CA ALA A 623 20.31 -15.72 14.69
C ALA A 623 20.44 -14.60 15.73
N ARG A 624 20.25 -13.35 15.32
CA ARG A 624 20.34 -12.14 16.16
C ARG A 624 19.32 -12.13 17.31
N PHE A 625 18.11 -12.63 17.08
CA PHE A 625 17.01 -12.61 18.05
C PHE A 625 16.85 -13.95 18.80
N ALA A 626 17.43 -15.01 18.28
CA ALA A 626 17.23 -16.37 18.78
C ALA A 626 17.89 -16.66 20.12
N ARG A 627 18.73 -15.78 20.64
CA ARG A 627 19.48 -15.98 21.93
C ARG A 627 20.06 -17.40 22.08
N LEU A 628 20.49 -18.00 20.94
CA LEU A 628 21.10 -19.33 20.93
C LEU A 628 22.45 -19.30 21.67
N ARG A 629 22.67 -20.26 22.53
CA ARG A 629 23.96 -20.52 23.17
C ARG A 629 24.49 -21.85 22.64
N ARG A 630 25.83 -21.99 22.54
CA ARG A 630 26.42 -23.28 22.20
C ARG A 630 26.17 -24.25 23.39
N GLY A 631 25.62 -25.40 23.06
CA GLY A 631 25.47 -26.51 24.01
C GLY A 631 26.74 -27.34 24.09
N PRO A 632 26.92 -28.11 25.15
CA PRO A 632 28.03 -29.03 25.30
C PRO A 632 28.02 -30.14 24.26
#